data_67463cddcf00d6e9fe59c20d0f542064
#
_entry.id   67463cddcf00d6e9fe59c20d0f542064
#
_cell.length_a   1.000
_cell.length_b   1.000
_cell.length_c   1.000
_cell.angle_alpha   90.00
_cell.angle_beta   90.00
_cell.angle_gamma   90.00
#
_symmetry.space_group_name_H-M   'P 1'
#
loop_
_entity.id
_entity.type
_entity.pdbx_description
1 polymer ?
#
loop_
_entity_poly.entity_id
_entity_poly.type
_entity_poly.pdbx_seq_one_letter_code
_entity_poly.pdbx_strand_id
1 'polypeptide(L)'
;TGGRGRSRSGTAAQTPPAETAPPAATDNSKDVLLRADLITEDRNNLIMTAEGNVEVRVGGRTLRADRLSYDQNKKTMRAQGNVEITDETGGVQFSDEIEIDEDFRNGFATRFSARLGGNHIVTSSSAIRTDGTRNSLEQVVYTNCPICEANGNEPTWSIRARRAVQNTETQMISYQDAVFEVKGVPVLYIP
;
A
#
# COMPACT_ATOMS: atom_id res chain seq x y z
N THR A 1 -1.71 -42.41 81.40
CA THR A 1 -0.46 -41.81 80.92
C THR A 1 -0.70 -41.08 79.65
N GLY A 2 -0.59 -39.83 79.73
CA GLY A 2 -0.95 -38.77 78.89
C GLY A 2 -0.15 -38.62 77.61
N GLY A 3 -0.73 -37.95 76.65
CA GLY A 3 -0.11 -37.50 75.41
C GLY A 3 -0.94 -36.40 74.78
N ARG A 4 -0.48 -35.15 75.01
CA ARG A 4 -1.08 -33.96 74.39
C ARG A 4 -0.77 -33.88 72.92
N GLY A 5 -1.78 -33.89 72.04
CA GLY A 5 -1.65 -33.56 70.64
C GLY A 5 -1.89 -32.06 70.41
N ARG A 6 -0.94 -31.36 69.83
CA ARG A 6 -0.96 -29.96 69.42
C ARG A 6 -1.71 -29.82 68.09
N SER A 7 -2.77 -29.05 68.09
CA SER A 7 -3.36 -28.46 66.85
C SER A 7 -2.34 -27.59 66.16
N ARG A 8 -2.13 -27.86 64.86
CA ARG A 8 -1.50 -26.94 63.90
C ARG A 8 -2.61 -26.41 63.00
N SER A 9 -2.93 -25.14 63.16
CA SER A 9 -3.72 -24.38 62.21
C SER A 9 -2.98 -24.28 60.90
N GLY A 10 -3.57 -24.90 59.85
CA GLY A 10 -3.10 -24.76 58.48
C GLY A 10 -3.64 -23.43 57.91
N THR A 11 -2.69 -22.58 57.57
CA THR A 11 -2.94 -21.34 56.81
C THR A 11 -3.33 -21.73 55.40
N ALA A 12 -4.56 -21.41 55.02
CA ALA A 12 -5.01 -21.57 53.60
C ALA A 12 -4.26 -20.58 52.73
N ALA A 13 -3.47 -21.10 51.80
CA ALA A 13 -2.86 -20.29 50.74
C ALA A 13 -3.96 -19.79 49.80
N GLN A 14 -4.12 -18.50 49.74
CA GLN A 14 -4.98 -17.86 48.74
C GLN A 14 -4.28 -17.96 47.37
N THR A 15 -4.91 -18.65 46.46
CA THR A 15 -4.55 -18.68 45.03
C THR A 15 -4.83 -17.28 44.44
N PRO A 16 -3.88 -16.64 43.72
CA PRO A 16 -4.13 -15.38 43.04
C PRO A 16 -5.21 -15.57 41.98
N PRO A 17 -6.06 -14.54 41.71
CA PRO A 17 -7.04 -14.61 40.64
C PRO A 17 -6.32 -14.83 39.31
N ALA A 18 -6.82 -15.76 38.52
CA ALA A 18 -6.34 -16.00 37.16
C ALA A 18 -6.49 -14.71 36.35
N GLU A 19 -5.38 -14.14 35.95
CA GLU A 19 -5.29 -13.05 34.99
C GLU A 19 -5.96 -13.53 33.69
N THR A 20 -7.08 -12.94 33.36
CA THR A 20 -7.85 -13.25 32.15
C THR A 20 -6.97 -12.85 30.97
N ALA A 21 -6.46 -13.83 30.24
CA ALA A 21 -5.73 -13.60 29.01
C ALA A 21 -6.61 -12.76 28.05
N PRO A 22 -6.03 -11.79 27.34
CA PRO A 22 -6.78 -11.02 26.35
C PRO A 22 -7.39 -11.99 25.34
N PRO A 23 -8.63 -11.72 24.85
CA PRO A 23 -9.22 -12.57 23.83
C PRO A 23 -8.29 -12.64 22.63
N ALA A 24 -8.04 -13.86 22.14
CA ALA A 24 -7.27 -14.11 20.93
C ALA A 24 -7.85 -13.23 19.81
N ALA A 25 -6.98 -12.43 19.20
CA ALA A 25 -7.33 -11.62 18.06
C ALA A 25 -7.92 -12.55 17.00
N THR A 26 -9.21 -12.41 16.73
CA THR A 26 -9.87 -12.98 15.56
C THR A 26 -9.19 -12.39 14.36
N ASP A 27 -8.59 -13.23 13.53
CA ASP A 27 -7.99 -12.89 12.24
C ASP A 27 -9.09 -12.35 11.30
N ASN A 28 -9.41 -11.08 11.45
CA ASN A 28 -10.23 -10.33 10.52
C ASN A 28 -9.27 -9.67 9.53
N SER A 29 -9.04 -10.33 8.41
CA SER A 29 -8.27 -9.83 7.27
C SER A 29 -8.81 -8.51 6.67
N LYS A 30 -9.74 -7.85 7.35
CA LYS A 30 -10.35 -6.57 7.02
C LYS A 30 -10.12 -5.48 8.08
N ASP A 31 -9.34 -5.73 9.11
CA ASP A 31 -9.06 -4.71 10.11
C ASP A 31 -8.22 -3.58 9.48
N VAL A 32 -8.79 -2.39 9.46
CA VAL A 32 -8.14 -1.16 9.00
C VAL A 32 -7.55 -0.47 10.21
N LEU A 33 -6.23 -0.35 10.25
CA LEU A 33 -5.53 0.43 11.26
C LEU A 33 -5.16 1.78 10.66
N LEU A 34 -5.69 2.87 11.23
CA LEU A 34 -5.39 4.24 10.84
C LEU A 34 -4.64 4.96 11.97
N ARG A 35 -3.53 5.60 11.62
CA ARG A 35 -2.76 6.52 12.47
C ARG A 35 -2.59 7.84 11.74
N ALA A 36 -2.75 8.96 12.44
CA ALA A 36 -2.54 10.32 11.95
C ALA A 36 -2.31 11.27 13.11
N ASP A 37 -1.84 12.48 12.84
CA ASP A 37 -1.69 13.53 13.86
C ASP A 37 -3.04 14.15 14.18
N LEU A 38 -3.93 14.29 13.20
CA LEU A 38 -5.29 14.81 13.34
C LEU A 38 -6.27 13.98 12.55
N ILE A 39 -7.40 13.62 13.17
CA ILE A 39 -8.52 12.98 12.48
C ILE A 39 -9.77 13.83 12.72
N THR A 40 -10.45 14.21 11.65
CA THR A 40 -11.70 14.97 11.66
C THR A 40 -12.81 14.21 10.95
N GLU A 41 -14.03 14.34 11.44
CA GLU A 41 -15.23 13.75 10.84
C GLU A 41 -16.24 14.85 10.52
N ASP A 42 -16.58 15.00 9.25
CA ASP A 42 -17.73 15.80 8.82
C ASP A 42 -18.96 14.90 8.72
N ARG A 43 -19.81 14.97 9.74
CA ARG A 43 -21.02 14.15 9.84
C ARG A 43 -22.11 14.55 8.86
N ASN A 44 -22.09 15.79 8.36
CA ASN A 44 -23.09 16.26 7.42
C ASN A 44 -22.81 15.71 6.03
N ASN A 45 -21.54 15.69 5.63
CA ASN A 45 -21.10 15.21 4.32
C ASN A 45 -20.63 13.74 4.36
N LEU A 46 -20.56 13.12 5.56
CA LEU A 46 -20.05 11.75 5.76
C LEU A 46 -18.63 11.57 5.23
N ILE A 47 -17.76 12.57 5.51
CA ILE A 47 -16.35 12.54 5.11
C ILE A 47 -15.49 12.47 6.37
N MET A 48 -14.59 11.49 6.41
CA MET A 48 -13.52 11.39 7.39
C MET A 48 -12.22 11.87 6.75
N THR A 49 -11.48 12.73 7.44
CA THR A 49 -10.18 13.24 6.99
C THR A 49 -9.14 12.99 8.07
N ALA A 50 -8.00 12.44 7.67
CA ALA A 50 -6.81 12.27 8.49
C ALA A 50 -5.68 13.12 7.89
N GLU A 51 -4.96 13.86 8.75
CA GLU A 51 -3.90 14.78 8.34
C GLU A 51 -2.66 14.60 9.22
N GLY A 52 -1.49 14.74 8.61
CA GLY A 52 -0.19 14.67 9.25
C GLY A 52 0.24 13.23 9.56
N ASN A 53 1.36 12.80 8.98
CA ASN A 53 1.96 11.48 9.19
C ASN A 53 0.94 10.33 9.10
N VAL A 54 0.07 10.39 8.10
CA VAL A 54 -0.98 9.40 7.92
C VAL A 54 -0.38 8.05 7.57
N GLU A 55 -0.76 7.02 8.32
CA GLU A 55 -0.43 5.62 8.02
C GLU A 55 -1.70 4.78 8.12
N VAL A 56 -2.01 4.05 7.07
CA VAL A 56 -3.12 3.10 6.99
C VAL A 56 -2.59 1.71 6.71
N ARG A 57 -3.01 0.73 7.48
CA ARG A 57 -2.67 -0.69 7.26
C ARG A 57 -3.94 -1.49 7.04
N VAL A 58 -3.97 -2.23 5.95
CA VAL A 58 -5.09 -3.10 5.56
C VAL A 58 -4.52 -4.36 4.89
N GLY A 59 -4.80 -5.53 5.42
CA GLY A 59 -4.51 -6.81 4.76
C GLY A 59 -3.05 -6.94 4.32
N GLY A 60 -2.07 -6.58 5.18
CA GLY A 60 -0.63 -6.67 4.87
C GLY A 60 -0.09 -5.54 3.99
N ARG A 61 -0.93 -4.60 3.55
CA ARG A 61 -0.52 -3.40 2.81
C ARG A 61 -0.43 -2.21 3.74
N THR A 62 0.54 -1.35 3.51
CA THR A 62 0.70 -0.09 4.24
C THR A 62 0.64 1.07 3.25
N LEU A 63 -0.25 2.03 3.51
CA LEU A 63 -0.32 3.31 2.80
C LEU A 63 0.15 4.41 3.74
N ARG A 64 1.03 5.28 3.26
CA ARG A 64 1.45 6.52 3.93
C ARG A 64 1.14 7.71 3.05
N ALA A 65 0.75 8.83 3.65
CA ALA A 65 0.45 10.07 2.96
C ALA A 65 0.51 11.27 3.91
N ASP A 66 0.50 12.47 3.37
CA ASP A 66 0.36 13.68 4.20
C ASP A 66 -1.10 13.89 4.62
N ARG A 67 -2.04 13.49 3.75
CA ARG A 67 -3.48 13.60 3.98
C ARG A 67 -4.22 12.41 3.37
N LEU A 68 -5.25 11.95 4.08
CA LEU A 68 -6.19 10.94 3.61
C LEU A 68 -7.62 11.42 3.85
N SER A 69 -8.49 11.28 2.88
CA SER A 69 -9.93 11.48 3.04
C SER A 69 -10.70 10.25 2.59
N TYR A 70 -11.74 9.89 3.33
CA TYR A 70 -12.66 8.82 3.00
C TYR A 70 -14.08 9.38 2.90
N ASP A 71 -14.66 9.27 1.71
CA ASP A 71 -16.05 9.66 1.43
C ASP A 71 -16.94 8.42 1.55
N GLN A 72 -17.73 8.37 2.61
CA GLN A 72 -18.61 7.22 2.90
C GLN A 72 -19.76 7.10 1.91
N ASN A 73 -20.19 8.22 1.29
CA ASN A 73 -21.28 8.20 0.30
C ASN A 73 -20.81 7.60 -1.02
N LYS A 74 -19.61 7.96 -1.46
CA LYS A 74 -19.01 7.47 -2.69
C LYS A 74 -18.24 6.18 -2.51
N LYS A 75 -17.95 5.81 -1.25
CA LYS A 75 -17.10 4.68 -0.89
C LYS A 75 -15.71 4.78 -1.56
N THR A 76 -15.15 6.00 -1.57
CA THR A 76 -13.84 6.28 -2.15
C THR A 76 -12.89 6.82 -1.11
N MET A 77 -11.64 6.42 -1.24
CA MET A 77 -10.53 6.89 -0.42
C MET A 77 -9.58 7.68 -1.31
N ARG A 78 -9.18 8.87 -0.86
CA ARG A 78 -8.24 9.75 -1.56
C ARG A 78 -7.07 10.07 -0.64
N ALA A 79 -5.87 9.71 -1.06
CA ALA A 79 -4.63 10.03 -0.39
C ALA A 79 -3.85 11.08 -1.20
N GLN A 80 -3.28 12.06 -0.52
CA GLN A 80 -2.57 13.19 -1.14
C GLN A 80 -1.29 13.52 -0.40
N GLY A 81 -0.28 13.91 -1.15
CA GLY A 81 1.03 14.32 -0.67
C GLY A 81 1.89 13.14 -0.24
N ASN A 82 3.04 12.96 -0.91
CA ASN A 82 4.03 11.93 -0.59
C ASN A 82 3.43 10.53 -0.40
N VAL A 83 2.47 10.17 -1.26
CA VAL A 83 1.77 8.89 -1.14
C VAL A 83 2.74 7.75 -1.43
N GLU A 84 2.87 6.85 -0.46
CA GLU A 84 3.65 5.61 -0.55
C GLU A 84 2.75 4.42 -0.20
N ILE A 85 2.71 3.42 -1.06
CA ILE A 85 2.04 2.15 -0.79
C ILE A 85 3.06 1.04 -0.85
N THR A 86 3.19 0.29 0.24
CA THR A 86 3.98 -0.93 0.31
C THR A 86 3.03 -2.14 0.30
N ASP A 87 3.26 -3.08 -0.59
CA ASP A 87 2.48 -4.32 -0.64
C ASP A 87 3.13 -5.46 0.18
N GLU A 88 2.41 -6.58 0.31
CA GLU A 88 2.85 -7.75 1.08
C GLU A 88 4.12 -8.40 0.51
N THR A 89 4.43 -8.17 -0.75
CA THR A 89 5.61 -8.73 -1.45
C THR A 89 6.84 -7.84 -1.35
N GLY A 90 6.71 -6.67 -0.70
CA GLY A 90 7.76 -5.66 -0.59
C GLY A 90 7.86 -4.75 -1.82
N GLY A 91 6.88 -4.80 -2.73
CA GLY A 91 6.74 -3.80 -3.78
C GLY A 91 6.35 -2.45 -3.20
N VAL A 92 6.95 -1.38 -3.71
CA VAL A 92 6.67 -0.02 -3.25
C VAL A 92 6.19 0.82 -4.41
N GLN A 93 5.11 1.56 -4.18
CA GLN A 93 4.50 2.48 -5.14
C GLN A 93 4.49 3.89 -4.55
N PHE A 94 4.81 4.87 -5.36
CA PHE A 94 4.80 6.27 -4.99
C PHE A 94 3.88 7.04 -5.95
N SER A 95 3.22 8.07 -5.44
CA SER A 95 2.47 9.03 -6.23
C SER A 95 2.25 10.32 -5.45
N ASP A 96 1.80 11.38 -6.15
CA ASP A 96 1.42 12.60 -5.46
C ASP A 96 0.01 12.50 -4.91
N GLU A 97 -0.83 11.78 -5.63
CA GLU A 97 -2.23 11.59 -5.31
C GLU A 97 -2.72 10.24 -5.82
N ILE A 98 -3.50 9.57 -4.98
CA ILE A 98 -4.25 8.36 -5.32
C ILE A 98 -5.69 8.52 -4.89
N GLU A 99 -6.64 8.17 -5.75
CA GLU A 99 -8.02 7.94 -5.39
C GLU A 99 -8.39 6.50 -5.78
N ILE A 100 -9.05 5.79 -4.88
CA ILE A 100 -9.40 4.38 -5.07
C ILE A 100 -10.73 4.08 -4.38
N ASP A 101 -11.53 3.20 -4.98
CA ASP A 101 -12.76 2.70 -4.38
C ASP A 101 -12.49 1.68 -3.26
N GLU A 102 -13.51 1.41 -2.44
CA GLU A 102 -13.46 0.50 -1.28
C GLU A 102 -13.05 -0.93 -1.68
N ASP A 103 -13.41 -1.36 -2.90
CA ASP A 103 -13.11 -2.69 -3.42
C ASP A 103 -11.75 -2.76 -4.13
N PHE A 104 -11.01 -1.66 -4.24
CA PHE A 104 -9.74 -1.56 -4.98
C PHE A 104 -9.86 -1.95 -6.47
N ARG A 105 -11.05 -1.80 -7.04
CA ARG A 105 -11.31 -2.16 -8.43
C ARG A 105 -11.11 -0.99 -9.38
N ASN A 106 -11.45 0.22 -8.93
CA ASN A 106 -11.32 1.43 -9.73
C ASN A 106 -10.53 2.46 -8.97
N GLY A 107 -9.74 3.24 -9.68
CA GLY A 107 -8.97 4.31 -9.09
C GLY A 107 -8.03 4.97 -10.08
N PHE A 108 -7.43 6.06 -9.64
CA PHE A 108 -6.39 6.75 -10.40
C PHE A 108 -5.23 7.17 -9.49
N ALA A 109 -4.06 7.35 -10.08
CA ALA A 109 -2.90 7.91 -9.43
C ALA A 109 -2.21 8.91 -10.36
N THR A 110 -1.63 9.97 -9.79
CA THR A 110 -0.87 10.97 -10.52
C THR A 110 0.61 10.89 -10.17
N ARG A 111 1.49 11.11 -11.15
CA ARG A 111 2.96 10.98 -11.01
C ARG A 111 3.36 9.64 -10.36
N PHE A 112 2.81 8.59 -10.94
CA PHE A 112 2.96 7.24 -10.43
C PHE A 112 4.37 6.70 -10.69
N SER A 113 4.93 6.06 -9.67
CA SER A 113 6.18 5.30 -9.75
C SER A 113 6.04 4.02 -8.93
N ALA A 114 6.49 2.90 -9.45
CA ALA A 114 6.48 1.64 -8.75
C ALA A 114 7.83 0.94 -8.85
N ARG A 115 8.30 0.44 -7.71
CA ARG A 115 9.38 -0.54 -7.63
C ARG A 115 8.76 -1.88 -7.28
N LEU A 116 8.76 -2.78 -8.24
CA LEU A 116 8.22 -4.12 -8.11
C LEU A 116 9.35 -5.10 -7.73
N GLY A 117 9.00 -6.32 -7.34
CA GLY A 117 9.98 -7.35 -6.96
C GLY A 117 11.13 -7.48 -7.96
N GLY A 118 12.37 -7.61 -7.48
CA GLY A 118 13.58 -7.49 -8.27
C GLY A 118 13.97 -6.02 -8.52
N ASN A 119 14.48 -5.71 -9.70
CA ASN A 119 14.88 -4.36 -10.09
C ASN A 119 13.88 -3.69 -11.06
N HIS A 120 12.63 -4.17 -11.11
CA HIS A 120 11.62 -3.63 -12.01
C HIS A 120 11.15 -2.26 -11.52
N ILE A 121 11.31 -1.25 -12.36
CA ILE A 121 10.89 0.12 -12.09
C ILE A 121 9.94 0.54 -13.21
N VAL A 122 8.79 1.07 -12.82
CA VAL A 122 7.79 1.65 -13.71
C VAL A 122 7.52 3.06 -13.25
N THR A 123 7.51 4.03 -14.16
CA THR A 123 7.05 5.39 -13.89
C THR A 123 6.03 5.81 -14.93
N SER A 124 5.06 6.65 -14.55
CA SER A 124 4.08 7.22 -15.47
C SER A 124 3.55 8.55 -14.97
N SER A 125 3.06 9.38 -15.88
CA SER A 125 2.41 10.65 -15.51
C SER A 125 1.08 10.41 -14.80
N SER A 126 0.37 9.36 -15.19
CA SER A 126 -0.86 8.92 -14.53
C SER A 126 -1.06 7.41 -14.68
N ALA A 127 -1.78 6.83 -13.73
CA ALA A 127 -2.22 5.45 -13.78
C ALA A 127 -3.71 5.40 -13.46
N ILE A 128 -4.48 4.64 -14.23
CA ILE A 128 -5.91 4.42 -14.05
C ILE A 128 -6.15 2.93 -13.94
N ARG A 129 -6.83 2.51 -12.89
CA ARG A 129 -7.30 1.14 -12.68
C ARG A 129 -8.78 1.04 -12.96
N THR A 130 -9.18 0.04 -13.72
CA THR A 130 -10.58 -0.21 -14.08
C THR A 130 -10.92 -1.68 -13.85
N ASP A 131 -12.09 -1.92 -13.26
CA ASP A 131 -12.68 -3.25 -13.00
C ASP A 131 -11.76 -4.22 -12.23
N GLY A 132 -10.75 -3.70 -11.53
CA GLY A 132 -9.80 -4.51 -10.76
C GLY A 132 -8.76 -5.25 -11.60
N THR A 133 -8.90 -5.29 -12.91
CA THR A 133 -8.11 -6.14 -13.80
C THR A 133 -7.30 -5.38 -14.83
N ARG A 134 -7.69 -4.16 -15.16
CA ARG A 134 -7.06 -3.34 -16.20
C ARG A 134 -6.37 -2.12 -15.59
N ASN A 135 -5.06 -2.00 -15.81
CA ASN A 135 -4.28 -0.84 -15.44
C ASN A 135 -3.82 -0.12 -16.72
N SER A 136 -4.17 1.15 -16.86
CA SER A 136 -3.79 2.02 -18.00
C SER A 136 -2.84 3.08 -17.49
N LEU A 137 -1.66 3.18 -18.08
CA LEU A 137 -0.60 4.12 -17.71
C LEU A 137 -0.30 5.03 -18.88
N GLU A 138 -0.12 6.32 -18.62
CA GLU A 138 0.25 7.31 -19.64
C GLU A 138 1.69 7.78 -19.43
N GLN A 139 2.40 8.04 -20.54
CA GLN A 139 3.81 8.47 -20.54
C GLN A 139 4.68 7.55 -19.69
N VAL A 140 4.70 6.27 -20.04
CA VAL A 140 5.33 5.21 -19.27
C VAL A 140 6.82 5.14 -19.56
N VAL A 141 7.61 4.94 -18.51
CA VAL A 141 8.98 4.47 -18.60
C VAL A 141 9.11 3.20 -17.78
N TYR A 142 9.62 2.16 -18.40
CA TYR A 142 9.86 0.87 -17.75
C TYR A 142 11.32 0.45 -17.93
N THR A 143 11.92 -0.07 -16.88
CA THR A 143 13.22 -0.74 -16.89
C THR A 143 13.29 -1.81 -15.81
N ASN A 144 14.15 -2.81 -15.99
CA ASN A 144 14.53 -3.74 -14.94
C ASN A 144 16.04 -3.68 -14.62
N CYS A 145 16.69 -2.63 -15.07
CA CYS A 145 18.10 -2.41 -14.75
C CYS A 145 18.25 -1.69 -13.41
N PRO A 146 19.22 -2.09 -12.58
CA PRO A 146 19.60 -1.26 -11.45
C PRO A 146 20.06 0.11 -11.97
N ILE A 147 19.52 1.16 -11.39
CA ILE A 147 19.98 2.53 -11.66
C ILE A 147 21.36 2.64 -11.03
N CYS A 148 22.41 2.72 -11.86
CA CYS A 148 23.77 2.87 -11.38
C CYS A 148 24.08 4.36 -11.23
N GLU A 149 24.29 4.82 -10.02
CA GLU A 149 24.73 6.21 -9.73
C GLU A 149 25.99 6.60 -10.50
N ALA A 150 26.87 5.63 -10.79
CA ALA A 150 28.11 5.83 -11.56
C ALA A 150 27.87 6.29 -13.01
N ASN A 151 26.67 6.10 -13.56
CA ASN A 151 26.33 6.40 -14.96
C ASN A 151 25.28 7.53 -15.11
N GLY A 152 25.17 8.42 -14.13
CA GLY A 152 24.26 9.58 -14.22
C GLY A 152 22.79 9.23 -14.03
N ASN A 153 22.47 8.20 -13.27
CA ASN A 153 21.10 7.72 -12.99
C ASN A 153 20.31 7.23 -14.21
N GLU A 154 20.98 6.96 -15.32
CA GLU A 154 20.31 6.40 -16.49
C GLU A 154 20.39 4.86 -16.49
N PRO A 155 19.26 4.16 -16.74
CA PRO A 155 19.28 2.71 -16.87
C PRO A 155 20.03 2.30 -18.16
N THR A 156 20.66 1.12 -18.13
CA THR A 156 21.33 0.56 -19.33
C THR A 156 20.36 0.43 -20.50
N TRP A 157 19.09 0.14 -20.23
CA TRP A 157 18.03 0.12 -21.22
C TRP A 157 16.68 0.51 -20.58
N SER A 158 15.80 1.06 -21.38
CA SER A 158 14.44 1.40 -20.99
C SER A 158 13.46 1.23 -22.16
N ILE A 159 12.19 1.06 -21.81
CA ILE A 159 11.07 1.18 -22.75
C ILE A 159 10.32 2.44 -22.36
N ARG A 160 10.20 3.40 -23.27
CA ARG A 160 9.29 4.54 -23.15
C ARG A 160 8.09 4.29 -24.03
N ALA A 161 6.90 4.56 -23.53
CA ALA A 161 5.69 4.44 -24.32
C ALA A 161 4.73 5.60 -24.00
N ARG A 162 3.96 6.03 -24.99
CA ARG A 162 2.91 7.00 -24.78
C ARG A 162 1.84 6.43 -23.84
N ARG A 163 1.50 5.15 -24.04
CA ARG A 163 0.55 4.42 -23.21
C ARG A 163 0.98 2.98 -23.02
N ALA A 164 0.74 2.45 -21.82
CA ALA A 164 0.79 1.01 -21.55
C ALA A 164 -0.53 0.57 -20.91
N VAL A 165 -1.05 -0.58 -21.32
CA VAL A 165 -2.23 -1.19 -20.74
C VAL A 165 -1.89 -2.60 -20.29
N GLN A 166 -1.97 -2.83 -19.01
CA GLN A 166 -1.83 -4.14 -18.39
C GLN A 166 -3.21 -4.76 -18.13
N ASN A 167 -3.37 -6.01 -18.54
CA ASN A 167 -4.48 -6.84 -18.11
C ASN A 167 -3.94 -7.90 -17.16
N THR A 168 -4.39 -7.86 -15.89
CA THR A 168 -3.89 -8.76 -14.83
C THR A 168 -4.44 -10.18 -14.93
N GLU A 169 -5.59 -10.38 -15.60
CA GLU A 169 -6.17 -11.71 -15.81
C GLU A 169 -5.42 -12.48 -16.88
N THR A 170 -5.13 -11.81 -18.01
CA THR A 170 -4.39 -12.43 -19.14
C THR A 170 -2.88 -12.31 -18.96
N GLN A 171 -2.41 -11.54 -17.96
CA GLN A 171 -1.01 -11.20 -17.72
C GLN A 171 -0.32 -10.54 -18.93
N MET A 172 -1.10 -9.89 -19.80
CA MET A 172 -0.60 -9.21 -20.98
C MET A 172 -0.39 -7.73 -20.72
N ILE A 173 0.68 -7.19 -21.31
CA ILE A 173 0.94 -5.75 -21.35
C ILE A 173 1.03 -5.35 -22.82
N SER A 174 0.21 -4.38 -23.21
CA SER A 174 0.22 -3.76 -24.54
C SER A 174 0.81 -2.35 -24.42
N TYR A 175 1.72 -2.04 -25.30
CA TYR A 175 2.33 -0.71 -25.42
C TYR A 175 1.84 -0.03 -26.69
N GLN A 176 1.74 1.30 -26.64
CA GLN A 176 1.41 2.13 -27.79
C GLN A 176 2.46 3.23 -27.92
N ASP A 177 2.95 3.44 -29.13
CA ASP A 177 4.05 4.36 -29.45
C ASP A 177 5.27 4.11 -28.53
N ALA A 178 5.77 2.88 -28.55
CA ALA A 178 6.87 2.46 -27.70
C ALA A 178 8.23 2.68 -28.36
N VAL A 179 9.17 3.19 -27.58
CA VAL A 179 10.57 3.36 -27.97
C VAL A 179 11.43 2.54 -27.04
N PHE A 180 12.24 1.65 -27.59
CA PHE A 180 13.28 0.97 -26.83
C PHE A 180 14.56 1.82 -26.88
N GLU A 181 15.11 2.11 -25.72
CA GLU A 181 16.31 2.94 -25.54
C GLU A 181 17.43 2.14 -24.89
N VAL A 182 18.66 2.41 -25.33
CA VAL A 182 19.89 1.89 -24.71
C VAL A 182 20.74 3.11 -24.31
N LYS A 183 21.00 3.26 -23.01
CA LYS A 183 21.71 4.43 -22.44
C LYS A 183 21.12 5.75 -22.94
N GLY A 184 19.79 5.87 -22.91
CA GLY A 184 19.07 7.07 -23.36
C GLY A 184 19.02 7.28 -24.87
N VAL A 185 19.64 6.41 -25.68
CA VAL A 185 19.60 6.51 -27.15
C VAL A 185 18.47 5.62 -27.69
N PRO A 186 17.51 6.17 -28.46
CA PRO A 186 16.46 5.38 -29.10
C PRO A 186 17.04 4.48 -30.17
N VAL A 187 16.76 3.17 -30.09
CA VAL A 187 17.26 2.15 -31.02
C VAL A 187 16.15 1.43 -31.80
N LEU A 188 14.92 1.40 -31.26
CA LEU A 188 13.78 0.76 -31.91
C LEU A 188 12.49 1.49 -31.56
N TYR A 189 11.64 1.72 -32.56
CA TYR A 189 10.28 2.26 -32.38
C TYR A 189 9.25 1.22 -32.79
N ILE A 190 8.20 1.08 -31.96
CA ILE A 190 7.05 0.19 -32.16
C ILE A 190 5.80 1.06 -32.03
N PRO A 191 4.97 1.20 -33.10
CA PRO A 191 3.75 2.01 -33.08
C PRO A 191 2.64 1.46 -32.18
#